data_2c467533838700b44fcd3964b74b9695
#
_entry.id   2c467533838700b44fcd3964b74b9695
#
_cell.length_a   1.000
_cell.length_b   1.000
_cell.length_c   1.000
_cell.angle_alpha   90.00
_cell.angle_beta   90.00
_cell.angle_gamma   90.00
#
_symmetry.space_group_name_H-M   'P 1'
#
loop_
_entity.id
_entity.type
_entity.pdbx_description
1 polymer ?
#
loop_
_entity_poly.entity_id
_entity_poly.type
_entity_poly.pdbx_seq_one_letter_code
_entity_poly.pdbx_strand_id
1 'polypeptide(L)'
;MKRLFGYFAGPKDDPNLDWVDEYMRRVKPYIHVRMRDNLLIKRPNQVVRLNPTGAMILHQLLEGKPVRDVMHGLDRPKRDDVALFLHAVRKQVESGLNPYGGHPAVETETFEAPFSEWPVLSEVALTYRCNLRCCFCYAGCNCTRKTNERPELGVDGFREVLRQVREEAGVPSVS
;
A
#
# COMPACT_ATOMS: atom_id res chain seq x y z
N MET A 1 1.76 -27.56 3.64
CA MET A 1 1.31 -26.21 4.03
C MET A 1 2.57 -25.41 4.39
N LYS A 2 3.05 -24.51 3.53
CA LYS A 2 4.25 -23.72 3.80
C LYS A 2 3.90 -22.67 4.87
N ARG A 3 4.69 -22.62 5.96
CA ARG A 3 4.52 -21.69 7.08
C ARG A 3 4.42 -20.26 6.58
N LEU A 4 3.50 -19.47 7.15
CA LEU A 4 3.17 -18.11 6.75
C LEU A 4 4.33 -17.12 6.85
N PHE A 5 5.30 -17.36 7.75
CA PHE A 5 6.52 -16.57 7.91
C PHE A 5 7.61 -17.41 8.56
N GLY A 6 8.86 -17.22 8.12
CA GLY A 6 10.04 -17.75 8.80
C GLY A 6 10.26 -17.04 10.14
N TYR A 7 10.37 -17.81 11.18
CA TYR A 7 10.89 -17.53 12.51
C TYR A 7 10.68 -16.13 13.10
N PHE A 8 9.58 -15.98 13.85
CA PHE A 8 9.55 -15.14 15.05
C PHE A 8 9.04 -16.00 16.21
N ALA A 9 9.88 -16.23 17.23
CA ALA A 9 9.46 -16.81 18.49
C ALA A 9 8.60 -15.79 19.22
N GLY A 10 7.28 -15.95 19.17
CA GLY A 10 6.30 -15.19 19.96
C GLY A 10 6.01 -15.87 21.30
N PRO A 11 5.35 -15.19 22.24
CA PRO A 11 5.03 -15.71 23.56
C PRO A 11 4.11 -16.95 23.47
N LYS A 12 4.35 -17.90 24.40
CA LYS A 12 3.71 -19.24 24.42
C LYS A 12 2.30 -19.27 25.03
N ASP A 13 1.75 -18.14 25.42
CA ASP A 13 0.43 -18.03 26.04
C ASP A 13 -0.62 -17.64 25.00
N ASP A 14 -1.90 -17.94 25.28
CA ASP A 14 -3.04 -17.67 24.37
C ASP A 14 -2.97 -16.22 23.87
N PRO A 15 -2.89 -16.00 22.55
CA PRO A 15 -2.53 -14.67 22.05
C PRO A 15 -3.64 -13.67 22.40
N ASN A 16 -3.32 -12.72 23.29
CA ASN A 16 -4.23 -11.62 23.58
C ASN A 16 -4.38 -10.76 22.30
N LEU A 17 -5.54 -10.86 21.65
CA LEU A 17 -5.91 -10.15 20.43
C LEU A 17 -6.97 -9.06 20.67
N ASP A 18 -7.26 -8.72 21.93
CA ASP A 18 -8.27 -7.70 22.30
C ASP A 18 -8.00 -6.34 21.65
N TRP A 19 -6.74 -6.06 21.33
CA TRP A 19 -6.31 -4.83 20.69
C TRP A 19 -6.68 -4.75 19.18
N VAL A 20 -7.01 -5.88 18.53
CA VAL A 20 -7.08 -5.96 17.05
C VAL A 20 -8.23 -5.14 16.49
N ASP A 21 -9.43 -5.29 17.01
CA ASP A 21 -10.63 -4.65 16.45
C ASP A 21 -10.54 -3.13 16.54
N GLU A 22 -10.04 -2.60 17.65
CA GLU A 22 -9.84 -1.16 17.80
C GLU A 22 -8.69 -0.67 16.90
N TYR A 23 -7.60 -1.43 16.85
CA TYR A 23 -6.48 -1.11 15.99
C TYR A 23 -6.87 -1.05 14.52
N MET A 24 -7.63 -2.03 14.02
CA MET A 24 -8.08 -2.07 12.64
C MET A 24 -8.97 -0.87 12.30
N ARG A 25 -9.88 -0.48 13.20
CA ARG A 25 -10.68 0.75 13.04
C ARG A 25 -9.80 1.99 12.92
N ARG A 26 -8.79 2.11 13.77
CA ARG A 26 -7.87 3.25 13.78
C ARG A 26 -7.00 3.33 12.52
N VAL A 27 -6.53 2.20 11.99
CA VAL A 27 -5.63 2.19 10.82
C VAL A 27 -6.34 2.11 9.48
N LYS A 28 -7.63 1.81 9.45
CA LYS A 28 -8.43 1.71 8.20
C LYS A 28 -8.26 2.91 7.27
N PRO A 29 -8.19 4.17 7.73
CA PRO A 29 -7.94 5.31 6.83
C PRO A 29 -6.55 5.32 6.17
N TYR A 30 -5.59 4.55 6.69
CA TYR A 30 -4.19 4.59 6.26
C TYR A 30 -3.74 3.36 5.50
N ILE A 31 -4.54 2.29 5.52
CA ILE A 31 -4.19 1.03 4.86
C ILE A 31 -5.34 0.49 4.02
N HIS A 32 -5.00 -0.23 2.96
CA HIS A 32 -5.95 -0.90 2.09
C HIS A 32 -5.42 -2.27 1.68
N VAL A 33 -6.31 -3.26 1.62
CA VAL A 33 -5.98 -4.59 1.10
C VAL A 33 -6.59 -4.76 -0.28
N ARG A 34 -5.74 -4.80 -1.29
CA ARG A 34 -6.15 -5.06 -2.66
C ARG A 34 -6.17 -6.57 -2.92
N MET A 35 -7.38 -7.14 -2.90
CA MET A 35 -7.59 -8.59 -2.94
C MET A 35 -7.15 -9.26 -4.23
N ARG A 36 -7.27 -8.58 -5.39
CA ARG A 36 -6.95 -9.16 -6.71
C ARG A 36 -5.50 -9.64 -6.84
N ASP A 37 -4.57 -9.04 -6.12
CA ASP A 37 -3.14 -9.36 -6.14
C ASP A 37 -2.52 -9.51 -4.73
N ASN A 38 -3.36 -9.54 -3.70
CA ASN A 38 -2.99 -9.76 -2.30
C ASN A 38 -1.99 -8.73 -1.77
N LEU A 39 -2.21 -7.46 -2.07
CA LEU A 39 -1.35 -6.38 -1.60
C LEU A 39 -1.95 -5.66 -0.41
N LEU A 40 -1.16 -5.49 0.64
CA LEU A 40 -1.38 -4.49 1.68
C LEU A 40 -0.72 -3.19 1.22
N ILE A 41 -1.52 -2.17 0.99
CA ILE A 41 -1.08 -0.83 0.61
C ILE A 41 -1.19 0.06 1.83
N LYS A 42 -0.09 0.69 2.21
CA LYS A 42 -0.03 1.68 3.27
C LYS A 42 0.28 3.04 2.67
N ARG A 43 -0.56 4.01 2.94
CA ARG A 43 -0.36 5.38 2.45
C ARG A 43 0.93 5.98 2.99
N PRO A 44 1.61 6.84 2.23
CA PRO A 44 1.24 7.26 0.86
C PRO A 44 1.64 6.26 -0.23
N ASN A 45 2.67 5.42 -0.05
CA ASN A 45 3.27 4.68 -1.16
C ASN A 45 3.96 3.36 -0.77
N GLN A 46 3.70 2.83 0.41
CA GLN A 46 4.30 1.56 0.82
C GLN A 46 3.39 0.39 0.46
N VAL A 47 3.96 -0.65 -0.12
CA VAL A 47 3.23 -1.85 -0.55
C VAL A 47 3.93 -3.09 -0.03
N VAL A 48 3.15 -4.00 0.54
CA VAL A 48 3.63 -5.31 1.02
C VAL A 48 2.77 -6.41 0.40
N ARG A 49 3.40 -7.43 -0.14
CA ARG A 49 2.69 -8.61 -0.64
C ARG A 49 2.32 -9.53 0.51
N LEU A 50 1.06 -9.86 0.60
CA LEU A 50 0.52 -10.86 1.51
C LEU A 50 0.35 -12.21 0.78
N ASN A 51 0.15 -13.29 1.53
CA ASN A 51 -0.42 -14.49 0.94
C ASN A 51 -1.96 -14.37 0.88
N PRO A 52 -2.64 -15.21 0.09
CA PRO A 52 -4.10 -15.11 -0.07
C PRO A 52 -4.88 -15.19 1.24
N THR A 53 -4.45 -16.04 2.17
CA THR A 53 -5.11 -16.22 3.48
C THR A 53 -4.93 -14.94 4.34
N GLY A 54 -3.73 -14.41 4.40
CA GLY A 54 -3.45 -13.16 5.14
C GLY A 54 -4.19 -11.96 4.55
N ALA A 55 -4.25 -11.85 3.22
CA ALA A 55 -5.03 -10.80 2.55
C ALA A 55 -6.52 -10.89 2.90
N MET A 56 -7.09 -12.12 2.86
CA MET A 56 -8.50 -12.35 3.20
C MET A 56 -8.79 -12.01 4.67
N ILE A 57 -7.94 -12.44 5.61
CA ILE A 57 -8.09 -12.16 7.04
C ILE A 57 -8.05 -10.64 7.26
N LEU A 58 -7.04 -9.98 6.75
CA LEU A 58 -6.86 -8.53 6.96
C LEU A 58 -7.97 -7.72 6.32
N HIS A 59 -8.43 -8.11 5.12
CA HIS A 59 -9.57 -7.48 4.46
C HIS A 59 -10.84 -7.60 5.31
N GLN A 60 -11.16 -8.79 5.83
CA GLN A 60 -12.35 -8.99 6.67
C GLN A 60 -12.30 -8.13 7.95
N LEU A 61 -11.14 -8.03 8.59
CA LEU A 61 -10.95 -7.20 9.79
C LEU A 61 -11.12 -5.70 9.48
N LEU A 62 -10.59 -5.23 8.35
CA LEU A 62 -10.76 -3.84 7.90
C LEU A 62 -12.20 -3.52 7.51
N GLU A 63 -12.97 -4.51 7.04
CA GLU A 63 -14.41 -4.38 6.82
C GLU A 63 -15.25 -4.48 8.10
N GLY A 64 -14.60 -4.59 9.26
CA GLY A 64 -15.24 -4.55 10.57
C GLY A 64 -15.68 -5.89 11.12
N LYS A 65 -15.27 -7.00 10.53
CA LYS A 65 -15.51 -8.32 11.12
C LYS A 65 -14.67 -8.46 12.40
N PRO A 66 -15.28 -8.79 13.55
CA PRO A 66 -14.54 -8.95 14.81
C PRO A 66 -13.47 -10.05 14.71
N VAL A 67 -12.34 -9.82 15.35
CA VAL A 67 -11.23 -10.82 15.35
C VAL A 67 -11.66 -12.16 15.93
N ARG A 68 -12.55 -12.19 16.93
CA ARG A 68 -13.12 -13.42 17.50
C ARG A 68 -13.83 -14.27 16.44
N ASP A 69 -14.50 -13.64 15.48
CA ASP A 69 -15.24 -14.33 14.41
C ASP A 69 -14.27 -14.86 13.34
N VAL A 70 -13.16 -14.19 13.13
CA VAL A 70 -12.06 -14.66 12.26
C VAL A 70 -11.35 -15.87 12.89
N MET A 71 -11.24 -15.89 14.21
CA MET A 71 -10.60 -16.97 14.98
C MET A 71 -11.52 -18.16 15.22
N HIS A 72 -12.82 -17.98 14.99
CA HIS A 72 -13.81 -19.04 15.27
C HIS A 72 -13.54 -20.29 14.41
N GLY A 73 -13.55 -21.46 15.07
CA GLY A 73 -13.34 -22.75 14.41
C GLY A 73 -11.88 -23.08 14.04
N LEU A 74 -10.94 -22.19 14.33
CA LEU A 74 -9.52 -22.48 14.14
C LEU A 74 -8.98 -23.31 15.31
N ASP A 75 -8.15 -24.31 15.00
CA ASP A 75 -7.33 -25.02 15.97
C ASP A 75 -6.22 -24.12 16.55
N ARG A 76 -5.63 -24.51 17.66
CA ARG A 76 -4.61 -23.70 18.35
C ARG A 76 -3.43 -23.31 17.44
N PRO A 77 -2.80 -24.22 16.67
CA PRO A 77 -1.71 -23.85 15.79
C PRO A 77 -2.07 -22.76 14.76
N LYS A 78 -3.29 -22.81 14.22
CA LYS A 78 -3.75 -21.79 13.26
C LYS A 78 -4.06 -20.46 13.95
N ARG A 79 -4.57 -20.48 15.18
CA ARG A 79 -4.76 -19.27 15.98
C ARG A 79 -3.44 -18.58 16.24
N ASP A 80 -2.42 -19.36 16.63
CA ASP A 80 -1.08 -18.83 16.87
C ASP A 80 -0.48 -18.22 15.58
N ASP A 81 -0.64 -18.87 14.43
CA ASP A 81 -0.19 -18.35 13.14
C ASP A 81 -0.89 -17.03 12.77
N VAL A 82 -2.22 -16.94 12.98
CA VAL A 82 -2.99 -15.70 12.73
C VAL A 82 -2.54 -14.59 13.68
N ALA A 83 -2.33 -14.92 14.95
CA ALA A 83 -1.85 -13.93 15.92
C ALA A 83 -0.47 -13.37 15.54
N LEU A 84 0.48 -14.23 15.17
CA LEU A 84 1.79 -13.82 14.69
C LEU A 84 1.69 -12.95 13.44
N PHE A 85 0.79 -13.31 12.52
CA PHE A 85 0.52 -12.49 11.33
C PHE A 85 0.01 -11.10 11.70
N LEU A 86 -0.97 -10.98 12.61
CA LEU A 86 -1.54 -9.70 13.03
C LEU A 86 -0.50 -8.81 13.75
N HIS A 87 0.35 -9.40 14.59
CA HIS A 87 1.48 -8.67 15.18
C HIS A 87 2.49 -8.20 14.13
N ALA A 88 2.78 -9.02 13.12
CA ALA A 88 3.66 -8.63 12.02
C ALA A 88 3.05 -7.49 11.19
N VAL A 89 1.76 -7.54 10.88
CA VAL A 89 1.02 -6.45 10.21
C VAL A 89 1.10 -5.17 11.04
N ARG A 90 0.82 -5.24 12.33
CA ARG A 90 0.91 -4.09 13.24
C ARG A 90 2.30 -3.46 13.18
N LYS A 91 3.33 -4.26 13.36
CA LYS A 91 4.72 -3.79 13.28
C LYS A 91 5.02 -3.14 11.92
N GLN A 92 4.56 -3.73 10.82
CA GLN A 92 4.75 -3.19 9.47
C GLN A 92 4.01 -1.87 9.26
N VAL A 93 2.79 -1.76 9.77
CA VAL A 93 1.98 -0.54 9.66
C VAL A 93 2.55 0.57 10.54
N GLU A 94 2.97 0.25 11.77
CA GLU A 94 3.56 1.23 12.69
C GLU A 94 4.98 1.64 12.28
N SER A 95 5.74 0.76 11.62
CA SER A 95 7.07 1.10 11.10
C SER A 95 6.96 2.16 10.02
N GLY A 96 7.52 3.33 10.26
CA GLY A 96 7.53 4.44 9.30
C GLY A 96 6.25 5.28 9.24
N LEU A 97 5.27 5.09 10.15
CA LEU A 97 4.17 6.04 10.30
C LEU A 97 4.66 7.40 10.79
N ASN A 98 5.76 7.44 11.46
CA ASN A 98 6.39 8.68 11.88
C ASN A 98 7.90 8.46 12.14
N PRO A 99 8.75 8.51 11.09
CA PRO A 99 10.20 8.45 11.29
C PRO A 99 10.74 9.63 12.14
N TYR A 100 9.93 10.68 12.29
CA TYR A 100 10.23 11.88 13.09
C TYR A 100 9.31 12.00 14.32
N GLY A 101 8.65 10.90 14.72
CA GLY A 101 7.71 10.87 15.84
C GLY A 101 8.24 11.52 17.09
N GLY A 102 7.48 12.47 17.63
CA GLY A 102 7.85 13.24 18.80
C GLY A 102 8.68 14.50 18.51
N HIS A 103 9.03 14.80 17.26
CA HIS A 103 9.65 16.09 16.92
C HIS A 103 8.60 17.21 16.93
N PRO A 104 8.81 18.32 17.66
CA PRO A 104 7.80 19.37 17.84
C PRO A 104 7.42 20.11 16.54
N ALA A 105 8.21 19.97 15.46
CA ALA A 105 7.90 20.54 14.15
C ALA A 105 7.11 19.60 13.23
N VAL A 106 6.69 18.41 13.73
CA VAL A 106 5.94 17.42 12.96
C VAL A 106 4.56 17.23 13.55
N GLU A 107 3.55 17.73 12.85
CA GLU A 107 2.15 17.49 13.17
C GLU A 107 1.63 16.30 12.35
N THR A 108 0.83 15.46 13.01
CA THR A 108 0.16 14.34 12.34
C THR A 108 -1.28 14.74 12.07
N GLU A 109 -1.63 14.90 10.81
CA GLU A 109 -3.01 15.17 10.39
C GLU A 109 -3.68 13.91 9.89
N THR A 110 -5.00 13.86 10.04
CA THR A 110 -5.81 12.77 9.46
C THR A 110 -5.92 12.99 7.96
N PHE A 111 -5.60 11.94 7.20
CA PHE A 111 -5.77 11.98 5.76
C PHE A 111 -7.24 11.69 5.39
N GLU A 112 -7.97 12.71 4.95
CA GLU A 112 -9.42 12.63 4.69
C GLU A 112 -9.79 12.21 3.25
N ALA A 113 -8.81 12.15 2.34
CA ALA A 113 -9.10 11.74 0.97
C ALA A 113 -9.51 10.26 0.88
N PRO A 114 -10.47 9.91 0.01
CA PRO A 114 -10.88 8.52 -0.20
C PRO A 114 -9.69 7.66 -0.61
N PHE A 115 -9.71 6.41 -0.19
CA PHE A 115 -8.65 5.48 -0.54
C PHE A 115 -8.77 5.09 -2.01
N SER A 116 -7.72 5.32 -2.79
CA SER A 116 -7.67 4.89 -4.18
C SER A 116 -7.17 3.45 -4.29
N GLU A 117 -7.79 2.63 -5.13
CA GLU A 117 -7.29 1.30 -5.50
C GLU A 117 -6.04 1.37 -6.38
N TRP A 118 -5.77 2.53 -6.96
CA TRP A 118 -4.67 2.85 -7.84
C TRP A 118 -3.55 3.58 -7.11
N PRO A 119 -2.39 3.80 -7.73
CA PRO A 119 -1.32 4.60 -7.14
C PRO A 119 -1.80 5.98 -6.70
N VAL A 120 -1.25 6.49 -5.60
CA VAL A 120 -1.57 7.84 -5.09
C VAL A 120 -0.88 8.95 -5.88
N LEU A 121 0.10 8.61 -6.70
CA LEU A 121 0.82 9.51 -7.59
C LEU A 121 0.91 8.88 -8.97
N SER A 122 0.59 9.64 -9.99
CA SER A 122 0.83 9.33 -11.39
C SER A 122 1.84 10.31 -11.97
N GLU A 123 2.88 9.80 -12.59
CA GLU A 123 3.87 10.61 -13.29
C GLU A 123 3.55 10.58 -14.80
N VAL A 124 3.36 11.74 -15.41
CA VAL A 124 2.98 11.87 -16.81
C VAL A 124 4.06 12.66 -17.57
N ALA A 125 4.90 11.94 -18.29
CA ALA A 125 5.92 12.56 -19.13
C ALA A 125 5.28 13.24 -20.35
N LEU A 126 5.32 14.55 -20.39
CA LEU A 126 4.75 15.35 -21.48
C LEU A 126 5.56 15.22 -22.78
N THR A 127 6.87 15.10 -22.66
CA THR A 127 7.78 14.96 -23.80
C THR A 127 9.06 14.24 -23.38
N TYR A 128 9.60 13.49 -24.31
CA TYR A 128 10.96 12.93 -24.21
C TYR A 128 11.98 13.72 -25.06
N ARG A 129 11.56 14.83 -25.65
CA ARG A 129 12.46 15.73 -26.39
C ARG A 129 13.26 16.55 -25.39
N CYS A 130 14.56 16.43 -25.41
CA CYS A 130 15.46 17.11 -24.50
C CYS A 130 16.72 17.56 -25.26
N ASN A 131 17.19 18.76 -24.99
CA ASN A 131 18.43 19.31 -25.55
C ASN A 131 19.67 19.00 -24.71
N LEU A 132 19.52 18.35 -23.55
CA LEU A 132 20.60 18.01 -22.65
C LEU A 132 21.14 16.60 -22.94
N ARG A 133 22.40 16.34 -22.54
CA ARG A 133 23.06 15.04 -22.65
C ARG A 133 23.55 14.55 -21.29
N CYS A 134 22.66 14.47 -20.33
CA CYS A 134 23.01 14.03 -18.98
C CYS A 134 23.41 12.55 -18.97
N CYS A 135 24.59 12.24 -18.43
CA CYS A 135 25.10 10.89 -18.35
C CYS A 135 24.25 9.98 -17.42
N PHE A 136 23.46 10.58 -16.54
CA PHE A 136 22.56 9.92 -15.57
C PHE A 136 21.06 10.04 -15.96
N CYS A 137 20.75 10.33 -17.22
CA CYS A 137 19.38 10.51 -17.67
C CYS A 137 18.59 9.18 -17.60
N TYR A 138 17.72 9.04 -16.63
CA TYR A 138 16.87 7.85 -16.47
C TYR A 138 15.87 7.70 -17.62
N ALA A 139 15.41 8.82 -18.19
CA ALA A 139 14.46 8.80 -19.30
C ALA A 139 15.14 8.46 -20.65
N GLY A 140 16.47 8.45 -20.71
CA GLY A 140 17.20 8.13 -21.92
C GLY A 140 16.96 9.09 -23.09
N CYS A 141 16.57 10.33 -22.82
CA CYS A 141 16.14 11.28 -23.86
C CYS A 141 17.16 11.51 -24.96
N ASN A 142 18.46 11.27 -24.68
CA ASN A 142 19.56 11.43 -25.64
C ASN A 142 20.31 10.13 -25.95
N CYS A 143 19.80 9.00 -25.49
CA CYS A 143 20.30 7.73 -25.96
C CYS A 143 19.96 7.58 -27.45
N THR A 144 20.90 7.04 -28.22
CA THR A 144 20.76 6.74 -29.66
C THR A 144 19.64 5.75 -30.00
N ARG A 145 18.83 5.38 -29.02
CA ARG A 145 17.64 4.56 -29.20
C ARG A 145 16.52 5.44 -29.78
N LYS A 146 15.90 4.96 -30.81
CA LYS A 146 14.76 5.57 -31.56
C LYS A 146 13.48 5.79 -30.73
N THR A 147 13.59 6.27 -29.48
CA THR A 147 12.43 6.60 -28.63
C THR A 147 11.69 7.83 -29.11
N ASN A 148 12.32 8.64 -29.97
CA ASN A 148 11.76 9.88 -30.50
C ASN A 148 10.90 9.69 -31.78
N GLU A 149 10.71 8.47 -32.27
CA GLU A 149 9.92 8.19 -33.49
C GLU A 149 8.41 8.06 -33.20
N ARG A 150 7.99 8.01 -31.93
CA ARG A 150 6.57 8.00 -31.59
C ARG A 150 6.03 9.45 -31.61
N PRO A 151 4.88 9.67 -32.24
CA PRO A 151 4.22 10.98 -32.17
C PRO A 151 3.88 11.28 -30.70
N GLU A 152 4.22 12.48 -30.26
CA GLU A 152 3.79 12.96 -28.95
C GLU A 152 2.30 13.27 -28.98
N LEU A 153 1.66 13.12 -27.81
CA LEU A 153 0.26 13.48 -27.64
C LEU A 153 0.10 15.00 -27.79
N GLY A 154 -0.93 15.42 -28.50
CA GLY A 154 -1.37 16.82 -28.46
C GLY A 154 -2.14 17.14 -27.17
N VAL A 155 -2.54 18.39 -27.03
CA VAL A 155 -3.27 18.91 -25.85
C VAL A 155 -4.51 18.07 -25.52
N ASP A 156 -5.27 17.66 -26.52
CA ASP A 156 -6.49 16.86 -26.30
C ASP A 156 -6.16 15.45 -25.82
N GLY A 157 -5.08 14.84 -26.33
CA GLY A 157 -4.59 13.55 -25.85
C GLY A 157 -4.15 13.61 -24.39
N PHE A 158 -3.42 14.65 -23.98
CA PHE A 158 -3.05 14.85 -22.59
C PHE A 158 -4.26 15.13 -21.68
N ARG A 159 -5.23 15.92 -22.17
CA ARG A 159 -6.48 16.15 -21.44
C ARG A 159 -7.19 14.83 -21.14
N GLU A 160 -7.26 13.96 -22.11
CA GLU A 160 -7.88 12.63 -21.93
C GLU A 160 -7.09 11.75 -20.96
N VAL A 161 -5.76 11.72 -21.04
CA VAL A 161 -4.92 11.00 -20.06
C VAL A 161 -5.16 11.51 -18.63
N LEU A 162 -5.17 12.84 -18.43
CA LEU A 162 -5.42 13.42 -17.12
C LEU A 162 -6.84 13.16 -16.63
N ARG A 163 -7.83 13.14 -17.52
CA ARG A 163 -9.21 12.76 -17.17
C ARG A 163 -9.27 11.32 -16.68
N GLN A 164 -8.64 10.38 -17.41
CA GLN A 164 -8.59 8.97 -16.99
C GLN A 164 -7.87 8.78 -15.66
N VAL A 165 -6.74 9.45 -15.45
CA VAL A 165 -5.98 9.40 -14.19
C VAL A 165 -6.83 9.90 -13.01
N ARG A 166 -7.57 10.99 -13.21
CA ARG A 166 -8.38 11.61 -12.15
C ARG A 166 -9.70 10.90 -11.92
N GLU A 167 -10.48 10.67 -13.01
CA GLU A 167 -11.88 10.27 -12.89
C GLU A 167 -12.05 8.75 -12.87
N GLU A 168 -11.28 8.02 -13.68
CA GLU A 168 -11.40 6.57 -13.76
C GLU A 168 -10.46 5.85 -12.79
N ALA A 169 -9.21 6.33 -12.66
CA ALA A 169 -8.24 5.74 -11.76
C ALA A 169 -8.27 6.35 -10.34
N GLY A 170 -8.88 7.52 -10.14
CA GLY A 170 -8.99 8.16 -8.84
C GLY A 170 -7.63 8.52 -8.22
N VAL A 171 -6.60 8.77 -9.04
CA VAL A 171 -5.27 9.12 -8.55
C VAL A 171 -5.27 10.57 -8.06
N PRO A 172 -4.96 10.84 -6.79
CA PRO A 172 -5.11 12.17 -6.21
C PRO A 172 -4.00 13.15 -6.58
N SER A 173 -2.87 12.67 -7.09
CA SER A 173 -1.72 13.50 -7.41
C SER A 173 -1.11 13.14 -8.77
N VAL A 174 -0.74 14.16 -9.54
CA VAL A 174 -0.07 14.02 -10.85
C VAL A 174 1.16 14.95 -10.86
N SER A 175 2.28 14.43 -11.34
CA SER A 175 3.51 15.19 -11.55
C SER A 175 4.01 15.09 -12.99
#